data_9699a8f419cc3a1f0fe438e4b6e54319
#
_entry.id   9699a8f419cc3a1f0fe438e4b6e54319
#
_cell.length_a   1.000
_cell.length_b   1.000
_cell.length_c   1.000
_cell.angle_alpha   90.00
_cell.angle_beta   90.00
_cell.angle_gamma   90.00
#
_symmetry.space_group_name_H-M   'P 1'
#
loop_
_entity.id
_entity.type
_entity.pdbx_description
1 polymer ?
#
loop_
_entity_poly.entity_id
_entity_poly.type
_entity_poly.pdbx_seq_one_letter_code
_entity_poly.pdbx_strand_id
1 'polypeptide(L)'
;MGSFDADVIGIGFGPSNIALAIALEEMYPEVKSLFLESRTTPVWQAGMLLSGSDIQHHPVRDLVSPRNPRSHYSFINHLHEEERLFHFLNLNVPFPLRKDYARYVTWAARHFDDQVRYGSQVTGVDLPAQGEGAEIRLAGGERLTARSVVVAPGRPPYYPPALRKLADDRVFHYTRYLERVDEIAAVPSARIAVIGGSQGAAEICLDAAQRFPNSRITNVLRGFGYRQKDLSPFHGEVFFPEFVDYYYDASPESKEYLDKQLRYTNYSAADIDVLTAYHTKLYEQRLDGDYQIQLTRNSDIVGAAAAESGITLELAERHLGEPGSLDVDFVIVATGFIDLTDESGGNFLPDLLTPLSPRVGRTAQRQATIGRDYRVLPDTGKDLPPIYLNGLCERTHGLGDAGSFSLVSLRAAAIADSLSKAVAS
;
A
#
# COMPACT_ATOMS: atom_id res chain seq x y z
N MET A 1 -37.62 4.47 11.79
CA MET A 1 -36.24 4.19 11.34
C MET A 1 -35.84 5.32 10.40
N GLY A 2 -34.80 6.09 10.72
CA GLY A 2 -34.26 7.09 9.80
C GLY A 2 -33.67 6.36 8.59
N SER A 3 -33.84 6.87 7.37
CA SER A 3 -33.21 6.32 6.18
C SER A 3 -31.72 6.67 6.22
N PHE A 4 -30.83 5.66 6.09
CA PHE A 4 -29.41 5.88 5.85
C PHE A 4 -29.19 6.45 4.45
N ASP A 5 -28.11 7.20 4.25
CA ASP A 5 -27.69 7.68 2.92
C ASP A 5 -27.26 6.49 2.02
N ALA A 6 -26.68 5.45 2.63
CA ALA A 6 -26.38 4.16 2.00
C ALA A 6 -26.40 3.04 3.03
N ASP A 7 -26.58 1.78 2.59
CA ASP A 7 -26.41 0.61 3.47
C ASP A 7 -24.92 0.46 3.85
N VAL A 8 -24.03 0.70 2.89
CA VAL A 8 -22.59 0.60 3.04
C VAL A 8 -21.90 1.85 2.52
N ILE A 9 -21.08 2.51 3.35
CA ILE A 9 -20.15 3.55 2.88
C ILE A 9 -18.73 2.98 2.91
N GLY A 10 -18.08 2.95 1.72
CA GLY A 10 -16.66 2.61 1.57
C GLY A 10 -15.79 3.87 1.62
N ILE A 11 -14.75 3.88 2.44
CA ILE A 11 -13.81 4.99 2.56
C ILE A 11 -12.52 4.64 1.82
N GLY A 12 -12.17 5.44 0.81
CA GLY A 12 -11.17 5.16 -0.21
C GLY A 12 -11.72 4.30 -1.34
N PHE A 13 -11.31 4.58 -2.59
CA PHE A 13 -11.72 3.80 -3.76
C PHE A 13 -10.49 3.33 -4.57
N GLY A 14 -9.56 2.70 -3.84
CA GLY A 14 -8.44 1.94 -4.41
C GLY A 14 -8.80 0.48 -4.67
N PRO A 15 -7.83 -0.37 -5.10
CA PRO A 15 -8.07 -1.76 -5.50
C PRO A 15 -8.90 -2.58 -4.50
N SER A 16 -8.74 -2.36 -3.20
CA SER A 16 -9.49 -3.07 -2.16
C SER A 16 -11.00 -2.80 -2.24
N ASN A 17 -11.41 -1.54 -2.32
CA ASN A 17 -12.83 -1.20 -2.41
C ASN A 17 -13.39 -1.31 -3.84
N ILE A 18 -12.55 -1.25 -4.88
CA ILE A 18 -12.97 -1.62 -6.25
C ILE A 18 -13.35 -3.10 -6.29
N ALA A 19 -12.51 -3.98 -5.75
CA ALA A 19 -12.84 -5.41 -5.66
C ALA A 19 -14.09 -5.68 -4.81
N LEU A 20 -14.32 -4.88 -3.75
CA LEU A 20 -15.55 -4.96 -2.95
C LEU A 20 -16.78 -4.49 -3.73
N ALA A 21 -16.70 -3.39 -4.48
CA ALA A 21 -17.79 -2.92 -5.34
C ALA A 21 -18.20 -3.99 -6.36
N ILE A 22 -17.22 -4.62 -7.00
CA ILE A 22 -17.45 -5.74 -7.92
C ILE A 22 -18.08 -6.95 -7.19
N ALA A 23 -17.59 -7.28 -5.99
CA ALA A 23 -18.15 -8.40 -5.22
C ALA A 23 -19.61 -8.13 -4.80
N LEU A 24 -19.93 -6.89 -4.38
CA LEU A 24 -21.30 -6.50 -4.05
C LEU A 24 -22.20 -6.56 -5.28
N GLU A 25 -21.78 -6.00 -6.42
CA GLU A 25 -22.57 -6.06 -7.66
C GLU A 25 -22.86 -7.49 -8.11
N GLU A 26 -21.86 -8.37 -8.07
CA GLU A 26 -22.01 -9.75 -8.56
C GLU A 26 -22.73 -10.69 -7.58
N MET A 27 -22.65 -10.44 -6.27
CA MET A 27 -23.15 -11.35 -5.25
C MET A 27 -24.38 -10.82 -4.49
N TYR A 28 -24.47 -9.50 -4.31
CA TYR A 28 -25.47 -8.84 -3.47
C TYR A 28 -25.92 -7.49 -4.08
N PRO A 29 -26.50 -7.50 -5.29
CA PRO A 29 -26.84 -6.27 -6.03
C PRO A 29 -27.92 -5.40 -5.34
N GLU A 30 -28.61 -5.95 -4.33
CA GLU A 30 -29.58 -5.22 -3.51
C GLU A 30 -28.94 -4.30 -2.46
N VAL A 31 -27.66 -4.50 -2.12
CA VAL A 31 -26.93 -3.69 -1.14
C VAL A 31 -26.54 -2.35 -1.74
N LYS A 32 -27.12 -1.27 -1.22
CA LYS A 32 -26.79 0.09 -1.69
C LYS A 32 -25.45 0.54 -1.13
N SER A 33 -24.43 0.64 -1.98
CA SER A 33 -23.11 1.10 -1.62
C SER A 33 -22.80 2.49 -2.17
N LEU A 34 -22.04 3.28 -1.40
CA LEU A 34 -21.47 4.56 -1.77
C LEU A 34 -20.00 4.57 -1.38
N PHE A 35 -19.11 4.93 -2.30
CA PHE A 35 -17.68 5.04 -2.01
C PHE A 35 -17.24 6.51 -2.00
N LEU A 36 -16.39 6.86 -1.03
CA LEU A 36 -15.86 8.20 -0.84
C LEU A 36 -14.36 8.19 -1.11
N GLU A 37 -13.94 8.84 -2.19
CA GLU A 37 -12.54 8.93 -2.59
C GLU A 37 -12.04 10.37 -2.48
N SER A 38 -10.91 10.57 -1.82
CA SER A 38 -10.31 11.89 -1.61
C SER A 38 -9.75 12.51 -2.89
N ARG A 39 -9.27 11.69 -3.80
CA ARG A 39 -8.79 12.12 -5.12
C ARG A 39 -9.95 12.48 -6.03
N THR A 40 -9.67 13.32 -7.02
CA THR A 40 -10.69 13.77 -8.00
C THR A 40 -10.89 12.77 -9.15
N THR A 41 -10.03 11.77 -9.28
CA THR A 41 -10.08 10.73 -10.32
C THR A 41 -9.54 9.41 -9.80
N PRO A 42 -9.96 8.26 -10.37
CA PRO A 42 -9.41 6.97 -10.01
C PRO A 42 -7.94 6.88 -10.46
N VAL A 43 -7.02 6.76 -9.51
CA VAL A 43 -5.58 6.66 -9.77
C VAL A 43 -4.96 5.63 -8.84
N TRP A 44 -4.12 4.74 -9.40
CA TRP A 44 -3.37 3.77 -8.63
C TRP A 44 -1.87 3.91 -8.89
N GLN A 45 -1.08 4.10 -7.83
CA GLN A 45 0.38 4.20 -7.81
C GLN A 45 1.00 5.19 -8.82
N ALA A 46 0.34 6.34 -9.09
CA ALA A 46 0.77 7.32 -10.10
C ALA A 46 2.26 7.69 -10.01
N GLY A 47 2.78 7.85 -8.80
CA GLY A 47 4.19 8.22 -8.58
C GLY A 47 5.20 7.09 -8.84
N MET A 48 4.75 5.86 -9.14
CA MET A 48 5.60 4.69 -9.35
C MET A 48 5.35 3.98 -10.69
N LEU A 49 4.71 4.62 -11.65
CA LEU A 49 4.49 4.09 -13.00
C LEU A 49 5.75 4.24 -13.87
N LEU A 50 6.87 3.72 -13.38
CA LEU A 50 8.18 3.78 -14.02
C LEU A 50 8.20 2.99 -15.33
N SER A 51 9.09 3.35 -16.26
CA SER A 51 9.24 2.63 -17.52
C SER A 51 9.79 1.23 -17.25
N GLY A 52 9.17 0.20 -17.82
CA GLY A 52 9.59 -1.19 -17.69
C GLY A 52 9.29 -1.85 -16.34
N SER A 53 8.81 -1.11 -15.32
CA SER A 53 8.43 -1.72 -14.05
C SER A 53 7.18 -2.57 -14.17
N ASP A 54 7.13 -3.67 -13.44
CA ASP A 54 6.01 -4.61 -13.40
C ASP A 54 5.31 -4.63 -12.02
N ILE A 55 4.26 -5.46 -11.90
CA ILE A 55 3.45 -5.59 -10.68
C ILE A 55 3.88 -6.74 -9.77
N GLN A 56 4.88 -7.52 -10.15
CA GLN A 56 5.47 -8.62 -9.38
C GLN A 56 4.51 -9.77 -9.03
N HIS A 57 3.41 -9.95 -9.74
CA HIS A 57 2.48 -11.06 -9.58
C HIS A 57 1.81 -11.45 -10.89
N HIS A 58 1.31 -12.69 -10.95
CA HIS A 58 0.66 -13.23 -12.12
C HIS A 58 -0.59 -12.43 -12.51
N PRO A 59 -0.84 -12.18 -13.82
CA PRO A 59 -1.95 -11.33 -14.30
C PRO A 59 -3.34 -11.74 -13.81
N VAL A 60 -3.60 -13.03 -13.59
CA VAL A 60 -4.90 -13.52 -13.08
C VAL A 60 -5.04 -13.43 -11.55
N ARG A 61 -4.03 -12.94 -10.84
CA ARG A 61 -4.16 -12.47 -9.45
C ARG A 61 -4.65 -11.01 -9.46
N ASP A 62 -5.81 -10.82 -10.04
CA ASP A 62 -6.43 -9.52 -10.27
C ASP A 62 -7.58 -9.23 -9.28
N LEU A 63 -8.39 -8.23 -9.56
CA LEU A 63 -9.49 -7.79 -8.68
C LEU A 63 -10.59 -8.84 -8.49
N VAL A 64 -10.65 -9.88 -9.33
CA VAL A 64 -11.82 -10.77 -9.41
C VAL A 64 -11.51 -12.25 -9.67
N SER A 65 -10.51 -12.57 -10.52
CA SER A 65 -10.34 -13.92 -11.09
C SER A 65 -10.17 -15.03 -10.05
N PRO A 66 -9.45 -14.84 -8.92
CA PRO A 66 -9.35 -15.88 -7.89
C PRO A 66 -10.70 -16.21 -7.23
N ARG A 67 -11.66 -15.27 -7.21
CA ARG A 67 -13.01 -15.47 -6.70
C ARG A 67 -13.98 -15.93 -7.79
N ASN A 68 -13.99 -15.21 -8.93
CA ASN A 68 -14.90 -15.46 -10.03
C ASN A 68 -14.15 -15.34 -11.37
N PRO A 69 -13.64 -16.45 -11.94
CA PRO A 69 -12.90 -16.42 -13.20
C PRO A 69 -13.75 -16.07 -14.42
N ARG A 70 -15.07 -15.98 -14.27
CA ARG A 70 -16.02 -15.56 -15.33
C ARG A 70 -16.40 -14.08 -15.23
N SER A 71 -15.85 -13.35 -14.26
CA SER A 71 -16.17 -11.94 -14.08
C SER A 71 -15.80 -11.12 -15.30
N HIS A 72 -16.69 -10.18 -15.64
CA HIS A 72 -16.43 -9.15 -16.65
C HIS A 72 -15.19 -8.32 -16.28
N TYR A 73 -14.93 -8.10 -15.00
CA TYR A 73 -13.89 -7.22 -14.46
C TYR A 73 -12.49 -7.84 -14.38
N SER A 74 -12.21 -8.93 -15.10
CA SER A 74 -10.88 -9.54 -15.12
C SER A 74 -9.87 -8.73 -15.92
N PHE A 75 -8.58 -8.83 -15.54
CA PHE A 75 -7.49 -8.20 -16.30
C PHE A 75 -7.46 -8.68 -17.76
N ILE A 76 -7.75 -9.95 -17.99
CA ILE A 76 -7.77 -10.54 -19.35
C ILE A 76 -8.90 -9.92 -20.16
N ASN A 77 -10.10 -9.71 -19.59
CA ASN A 77 -11.20 -9.06 -20.29
C ASN A 77 -10.88 -7.59 -20.59
N HIS A 78 -10.28 -6.87 -19.65
CA HIS A 78 -9.78 -5.51 -19.92
C HIS A 78 -8.85 -5.46 -21.12
N LEU A 79 -7.89 -6.38 -21.22
CA LEU A 79 -7.01 -6.45 -22.37
C LEU A 79 -7.74 -6.77 -23.66
N HIS A 80 -8.80 -7.60 -23.59
CA HIS A 80 -9.64 -7.93 -24.76
C HIS A 80 -10.41 -6.70 -25.24
N GLU A 81 -11.07 -5.97 -24.36
CA GLU A 81 -11.83 -4.76 -24.70
C GLU A 81 -10.94 -3.63 -25.25
N GLU A 82 -9.73 -3.53 -24.78
CA GLU A 82 -8.71 -2.57 -25.27
C GLU A 82 -8.00 -3.06 -26.55
N GLU A 83 -8.42 -4.18 -27.15
CA GLU A 83 -7.81 -4.80 -28.34
C GLU A 83 -6.30 -5.10 -28.18
N ARG A 84 -5.82 -5.32 -26.94
CA ARG A 84 -4.40 -5.53 -26.61
C ARG A 84 -4.06 -6.95 -26.17
N LEU A 85 -5.06 -7.84 -26.07
CA LEU A 85 -4.85 -9.19 -25.55
C LEU A 85 -3.75 -9.96 -26.29
N PHE A 86 -3.78 -9.96 -27.64
CA PHE A 86 -2.76 -10.67 -28.42
C PHE A 86 -1.38 -10.04 -28.30
N HIS A 87 -1.28 -8.73 -28.18
CA HIS A 87 -0.03 -8.03 -27.95
C HIS A 87 0.56 -8.42 -26.59
N PHE A 88 -0.27 -8.49 -25.54
CA PHE A 88 0.14 -8.92 -24.21
C PHE A 88 0.61 -10.38 -24.21
N LEU A 89 -0.14 -11.30 -24.84
CA LEU A 89 0.25 -12.71 -24.95
C LEU A 89 1.59 -12.88 -25.68
N ASN A 90 1.81 -12.11 -26.73
CA ASN A 90 3.07 -12.16 -27.49
C ASN A 90 4.27 -11.55 -26.75
N LEU A 91 4.03 -10.69 -25.76
CA LEU A 91 5.09 -10.12 -24.92
C LEU A 91 5.79 -11.20 -24.06
N ASN A 92 5.08 -12.26 -23.71
CA ASN A 92 5.57 -13.42 -22.97
C ASN A 92 6.34 -13.07 -21.68
N VAL A 93 5.83 -12.10 -20.93
CA VAL A 93 6.38 -11.71 -19.62
C VAL A 93 5.65 -12.42 -18.48
N PRO A 94 6.34 -12.74 -17.37
CA PRO A 94 5.71 -13.40 -16.23
C PRO A 94 4.72 -12.46 -15.50
N PHE A 95 4.99 -11.17 -15.50
CA PHE A 95 4.19 -10.18 -14.81
C PHE A 95 3.82 -9.01 -15.73
N PRO A 96 2.58 -8.49 -15.67
CA PRO A 96 2.17 -7.31 -16.41
C PRO A 96 2.98 -6.06 -16.02
N LEU A 97 3.15 -5.16 -16.97
CA LEU A 97 3.72 -3.84 -16.65
C LEU A 97 2.81 -3.09 -15.66
N ARG A 98 3.42 -2.41 -14.69
CA ARG A 98 2.67 -1.62 -13.69
C ARG A 98 1.78 -0.57 -14.33
N LYS A 99 2.24 0.07 -15.42
CA LYS A 99 1.42 1.02 -16.21
C LYS A 99 0.17 0.38 -16.80
N ASP A 100 0.29 -0.85 -17.29
CA ASP A 100 -0.83 -1.59 -17.88
C ASP A 100 -1.83 -1.99 -16.81
N TYR A 101 -1.33 -2.47 -15.69
CA TYR A 101 -2.17 -2.84 -14.56
C TYR A 101 -2.85 -1.62 -13.89
N ALA A 102 -2.20 -0.46 -13.87
CA ALA A 102 -2.83 0.78 -13.42
C ALA A 102 -3.99 1.21 -14.32
N ARG A 103 -3.87 1.00 -15.64
CA ARG A 103 -4.99 1.23 -16.59
C ARG A 103 -6.16 0.28 -16.30
N TYR A 104 -5.86 -1.00 -16.06
CA TYR A 104 -6.85 -1.98 -15.66
C TYR A 104 -7.61 -1.58 -14.38
N VAL A 105 -6.89 -1.20 -13.33
CA VAL A 105 -7.51 -0.73 -12.08
C VAL A 105 -8.40 0.49 -12.33
N THR A 106 -7.95 1.44 -13.15
CA THR A 106 -8.72 2.63 -13.53
C THR A 106 -9.95 2.27 -14.36
N TRP A 107 -9.79 1.33 -15.31
CA TRP A 107 -10.90 0.82 -16.12
C TRP A 107 -11.97 0.17 -15.25
N ALA A 108 -11.59 -0.72 -14.34
CA ALA A 108 -12.53 -1.35 -13.41
C ALA A 108 -13.24 -0.32 -12.51
N ALA A 109 -12.49 0.67 -11.99
CA ALA A 109 -13.07 1.72 -11.16
C ALA A 109 -14.17 2.54 -11.86
N ARG A 110 -13.99 2.86 -13.15
CA ARG A 110 -14.94 3.67 -13.92
C ARG A 110 -16.30 3.04 -14.12
N HIS A 111 -16.43 1.72 -14.01
CA HIS A 111 -17.73 1.06 -14.07
C HIS A 111 -18.63 1.39 -12.86
N PHE A 112 -18.05 1.99 -11.82
CA PHE A 112 -18.74 2.35 -10.58
C PHE A 112 -18.78 3.86 -10.34
N ASP A 113 -18.56 4.71 -11.37
CA ASP A 113 -18.52 6.16 -11.22
C ASP A 113 -19.81 6.76 -10.64
N ASP A 114 -20.97 6.12 -10.84
CA ASP A 114 -22.27 6.48 -10.26
C ASP A 114 -22.39 6.14 -8.76
N GLN A 115 -21.53 5.26 -8.24
CA GLN A 115 -21.45 4.85 -6.84
C GLN A 115 -20.28 5.52 -6.09
N VAL A 116 -19.48 6.37 -6.77
CA VAL A 116 -18.28 6.98 -6.19
C VAL A 116 -18.39 8.50 -6.13
N ARG A 117 -18.16 9.05 -4.96
CA ARG A 117 -17.98 10.52 -4.79
C ARG A 117 -16.49 10.82 -4.70
N TYR A 118 -15.91 11.23 -5.82
CA TYR A 118 -14.54 11.73 -5.90
C TYR A 118 -14.41 13.11 -5.25
N GLY A 119 -13.19 13.51 -4.82
CA GLY A 119 -12.93 14.76 -4.12
C GLY A 119 -13.53 14.81 -2.71
N SER A 120 -13.93 13.68 -2.15
CA SER A 120 -14.62 13.56 -0.87
C SER A 120 -13.69 13.01 0.22
N GLN A 121 -12.92 13.90 0.85
CA GLN A 121 -12.02 13.52 1.93
C GLN A 121 -12.80 13.26 3.23
N VAL A 122 -12.77 12.02 3.71
CA VAL A 122 -13.30 11.66 5.03
C VAL A 122 -12.30 12.06 6.11
N THR A 123 -12.78 12.71 7.16
CA THR A 123 -11.98 13.18 8.30
C THR A 123 -12.25 12.40 9.59
N GLY A 124 -13.33 11.63 9.65
CA GLY A 124 -13.64 10.82 10.81
C GLY A 124 -14.91 10.02 10.64
N VAL A 125 -15.01 8.96 11.46
CA VAL A 125 -16.20 8.14 11.63
C VAL A 125 -16.59 8.14 13.10
N ASP A 126 -17.85 8.46 13.37
CA ASP A 126 -18.42 8.57 14.71
C ASP A 126 -19.68 7.70 14.83
N LEU A 127 -20.18 7.61 16.05
CA LEU A 127 -21.54 7.15 16.26
C LEU A 127 -22.50 8.34 16.08
N PRO A 128 -23.66 8.13 15.46
CA PRO A 128 -24.67 9.18 15.38
C PRO A 128 -25.14 9.56 16.79
N ALA A 129 -25.50 10.83 16.99
CA ALA A 129 -26.02 11.31 18.28
C ALA A 129 -27.29 10.58 18.70
N GLN A 130 -28.10 10.11 17.77
CA GLN A 130 -29.29 9.31 17.96
C GLN A 130 -29.43 8.29 16.82
N GLY A 131 -29.93 7.09 17.15
CA GLY A 131 -30.14 6.01 16.19
C GLY A 131 -28.98 5.02 16.10
N GLU A 132 -29.00 4.21 15.07
CA GLU A 132 -28.04 3.13 14.80
C GLU A 132 -27.11 3.50 13.62
N GLY A 133 -26.08 2.68 13.39
CA GLY A 133 -25.15 2.85 12.29
C GLY A 133 -23.96 3.77 12.62
N ALA A 134 -23.34 4.32 11.59
CA ALA A 134 -22.19 5.20 11.69
C ALA A 134 -22.47 6.54 11.01
N GLU A 135 -21.87 7.60 11.55
CA GLU A 135 -21.82 8.95 10.96
C GLU A 135 -20.43 9.21 10.37
N ILE A 136 -20.35 9.53 9.09
CA ILE A 136 -19.12 9.77 8.35
C ILE A 136 -18.99 11.28 8.11
N ARG A 137 -17.88 11.88 8.59
CA ARG A 137 -17.59 13.31 8.45
C ARG A 137 -16.68 13.57 7.27
N LEU A 138 -17.06 14.52 6.42
CA LEU A 138 -16.24 15.00 5.31
C LEU A 138 -15.50 16.32 5.68
N ALA A 139 -14.38 16.59 5.00
CA ALA A 139 -13.58 17.82 5.23
C ALA A 139 -14.39 19.10 5.02
N GLY A 140 -15.40 19.09 4.13
CA GLY A 140 -16.33 20.19 3.89
C GLY A 140 -17.39 20.42 4.97
N GLY A 141 -17.41 19.61 6.06
CA GLY A 141 -18.40 19.69 7.14
C GLY A 141 -19.70 18.90 6.88
N GLU A 142 -19.87 18.35 5.68
CA GLU A 142 -20.96 17.44 5.38
C GLU A 142 -20.85 16.16 6.20
N ARG A 143 -21.99 15.58 6.56
CA ARG A 143 -22.11 14.32 7.28
C ARG A 143 -23.01 13.37 6.52
N LEU A 144 -22.58 12.13 6.42
CA LEU A 144 -23.34 11.03 5.83
C LEU A 144 -23.55 9.95 6.87
N THR A 145 -24.61 9.18 6.68
CA THR A 145 -24.97 8.08 7.60
C THR A 145 -24.98 6.76 6.83
N ALA A 146 -24.46 5.70 7.48
CA ALA A 146 -24.48 4.37 6.90
C ALA A 146 -24.78 3.31 7.96
N ARG A 147 -25.36 2.19 7.53
CA ARG A 147 -25.53 1.02 8.39
C ARG A 147 -24.19 0.37 8.69
N SER A 148 -23.31 0.30 7.68
CA SER A 148 -21.99 -0.30 7.76
C SER A 148 -20.93 0.57 7.09
N VAL A 149 -19.66 0.46 7.53
CA VAL A 149 -18.53 1.21 6.93
C VAL A 149 -17.40 0.26 6.57
N VAL A 150 -16.82 0.43 5.38
CA VAL A 150 -15.63 -0.30 4.94
C VAL A 150 -14.47 0.67 4.74
N VAL A 151 -13.41 0.50 5.52
CA VAL A 151 -12.28 1.42 5.60
C VAL A 151 -11.10 0.88 4.81
N ALA A 152 -10.76 1.54 3.70
CA ALA A 152 -9.67 1.16 2.79
C ALA A 152 -8.82 2.35 2.33
N PRO A 153 -8.26 3.19 3.23
CA PRO A 153 -7.49 4.37 2.87
C PRO A 153 -6.08 4.04 2.34
N GLY A 154 -5.71 2.77 2.33
CA GLY A 154 -4.33 2.32 2.17
C GLY A 154 -3.50 2.48 3.45
N ARG A 155 -2.27 1.97 3.43
CA ARG A 155 -1.35 2.11 4.56
C ARG A 155 -0.61 3.44 4.51
N PRO A 156 -0.40 4.12 5.65
CA PRO A 156 0.41 5.33 5.70
C PRO A 156 1.89 5.04 5.41
N PRO A 157 2.61 5.96 4.75
CA PRO A 157 4.04 5.84 4.49
C PRO A 157 4.85 5.77 5.81
N TYR A 158 5.87 4.91 5.83
CA TYR A 158 6.83 4.90 6.94
C TYR A 158 7.98 5.86 6.65
N TYR A 159 8.20 6.80 7.56
CA TYR A 159 9.39 7.65 7.59
C TYR A 159 10.27 7.27 8.77
N PRO A 160 11.60 7.10 8.59
CA PRO A 160 12.53 7.00 9.71
C PRO A 160 12.32 8.14 10.72
N PRO A 161 12.50 7.90 12.04
CA PRO A 161 12.18 8.90 13.07
C PRO A 161 12.84 10.27 12.87
N ALA A 162 14.08 10.30 12.37
CA ALA A 162 14.80 11.52 12.06
C ALA A 162 14.14 12.33 10.93
N LEU A 163 13.60 11.66 9.90
CA LEU A 163 12.96 12.30 8.76
C LEU A 163 11.51 12.69 9.03
N ARG A 164 10.81 11.96 9.92
CA ARG A 164 9.41 12.25 10.28
C ARG A 164 9.21 13.65 10.84
N LYS A 165 10.22 14.17 11.52
CA LYS A 165 10.19 15.50 12.17
C LYS A 165 10.55 16.64 11.21
N LEU A 166 11.05 16.33 10.04
CA LEU A 166 11.51 17.31 9.07
C LEU A 166 10.34 17.71 8.15
N ALA A 167 9.77 18.91 8.40
CA ALA A 167 8.72 19.48 7.57
C ALA A 167 9.35 20.19 6.36
N ASP A 168 9.81 19.42 5.37
CA ASP A 168 10.44 19.91 4.15
C ASP A 168 9.92 19.12 2.94
N ASP A 169 9.42 19.81 1.93
CA ASP A 169 8.85 19.17 0.73
C ASP A 169 9.88 18.42 -0.12
N ARG A 170 11.16 18.69 0.05
CA ARG A 170 12.26 17.97 -0.61
C ARG A 170 12.47 16.56 0.00
N VAL A 171 11.81 16.27 1.14
CA VAL A 171 11.77 14.94 1.75
C VAL A 171 10.40 14.32 1.49
N PHE A 172 10.33 13.34 0.62
CA PHE A 172 9.06 12.75 0.23
C PHE A 172 9.15 11.23 0.08
N HIS A 173 7.99 10.59 0.28
CA HIS A 173 7.88 9.15 0.10
C HIS A 173 7.93 8.78 -1.38
N TYR A 174 8.52 7.63 -1.68
CA TYR A 174 8.75 7.16 -3.06
C TYR A 174 7.46 7.05 -3.90
N THR A 175 6.31 6.86 -3.27
CA THR A 175 5.01 6.83 -3.95
C THR A 175 4.64 8.14 -4.64
N ARG A 176 5.39 9.22 -4.38
CA ARG A 176 5.25 10.53 -5.03
C ARG A 176 6.36 10.84 -6.03
N TYR A 177 7.24 9.88 -6.32
CA TYR A 177 8.46 10.15 -7.08
C TYR A 177 8.19 10.79 -8.44
N LEU A 178 7.32 10.20 -9.29
CA LEU A 178 7.02 10.77 -10.61
C LEU A 178 6.27 12.12 -10.54
N GLU A 179 5.63 12.44 -9.43
CA GLU A 179 5.00 13.76 -9.20
C GLU A 179 6.05 14.86 -8.96
N ARG A 180 7.27 14.48 -8.59
CA ARG A 180 8.37 15.38 -8.18
C ARG A 180 9.56 15.43 -9.17
N VAL A 181 9.48 14.70 -10.29
CA VAL A 181 10.60 14.62 -11.24
C VAL A 181 10.96 15.97 -11.87
N ASP A 182 9.99 16.86 -12.11
CA ASP A 182 10.24 18.18 -12.69
C ASP A 182 11.00 19.08 -11.71
N GLU A 183 10.71 18.97 -10.41
CA GLU A 183 11.42 19.72 -9.37
C GLU A 183 12.87 19.24 -9.23
N ILE A 184 13.10 17.93 -9.31
CA ILE A 184 14.46 17.36 -9.31
C ILE A 184 15.21 17.82 -10.56
N ALA A 185 14.56 17.77 -11.73
CA ALA A 185 15.16 18.19 -13.00
C ALA A 185 15.54 19.69 -13.04
N ALA A 186 14.84 20.51 -12.26
CA ALA A 186 15.13 21.95 -12.16
C ALA A 186 16.45 22.27 -11.42
N VAL A 187 17.00 21.29 -10.66
CA VAL A 187 18.27 21.45 -9.94
C VAL A 187 19.42 20.87 -10.74
N PRO A 188 20.32 21.69 -11.32
CA PRO A 188 21.47 21.18 -12.05
C PRO A 188 22.36 20.28 -11.17
N SER A 189 22.68 19.09 -11.65
CA SER A 189 23.52 18.12 -10.91
C SER A 189 23.00 17.81 -9.50
N ALA A 190 21.67 17.63 -9.37
CA ALA A 190 21.01 17.37 -8.09
C ALA A 190 21.67 16.22 -7.31
N ARG A 191 21.83 16.40 -6.01
CA ARG A 191 22.27 15.37 -5.06
C ARG A 191 21.02 14.72 -4.48
N ILE A 192 20.84 13.44 -4.73
CA ILE A 192 19.61 12.70 -4.38
C ILE A 192 19.97 11.58 -3.39
N ALA A 193 19.34 11.56 -2.21
CA ALA A 193 19.38 10.40 -1.34
C ALA A 193 18.16 9.52 -1.59
N VAL A 194 18.36 8.20 -1.80
CA VAL A 194 17.30 7.20 -1.83
C VAL A 194 17.45 6.31 -0.60
N ILE A 195 16.48 6.37 0.30
CA ILE A 195 16.52 5.67 1.58
C ILE A 195 15.73 4.37 1.50
N GLY A 196 16.41 3.23 1.49
CA GLY A 196 15.75 1.93 1.44
C GLY A 196 16.54 0.90 0.63
N GLY A 197 16.20 -0.39 0.84
CA GLY A 197 16.88 -1.54 0.22
C GLY A 197 15.91 -2.60 -0.27
N SER A 198 14.82 -2.21 -0.94
CA SER A 198 13.82 -3.09 -1.55
C SER A 198 13.50 -2.64 -2.97
N GLN A 199 12.57 -3.32 -3.63
CA GLN A 199 12.19 -3.12 -5.04
C GLN A 199 12.09 -1.63 -5.42
N GLY A 200 11.24 -0.87 -4.71
CA GLY A 200 11.01 0.55 -5.06
C GLY A 200 12.27 1.42 -4.96
N ALA A 201 13.18 1.13 -4.02
CA ALA A 201 14.45 1.85 -3.92
C ALA A 201 15.37 1.56 -5.12
N ALA A 202 15.49 0.30 -5.53
CA ALA A 202 16.30 -0.10 -6.68
C ALA A 202 15.76 0.48 -7.98
N GLU A 203 14.44 0.38 -8.21
CA GLU A 203 13.76 0.95 -9.38
C GLU A 203 13.98 2.47 -9.48
N ILE A 204 13.86 3.20 -8.36
CA ILE A 204 14.08 4.64 -8.33
C ILE A 204 15.54 5.01 -8.61
N CYS A 205 16.50 4.28 -8.04
CA CYS A 205 17.92 4.53 -8.34
C CYS A 205 18.23 4.35 -9.83
N LEU A 206 17.66 3.32 -10.47
CA LEU A 206 17.80 3.08 -11.89
C LEU A 206 17.14 4.17 -12.74
N ASP A 207 15.87 4.50 -12.45
CA ASP A 207 15.14 5.55 -13.19
C ASP A 207 15.79 6.93 -13.00
N ALA A 208 16.19 7.28 -11.77
CA ALA A 208 16.85 8.54 -11.48
C ALA A 208 18.21 8.66 -12.19
N ALA A 209 18.99 7.58 -12.24
CA ALA A 209 20.26 7.57 -12.96
C ALA A 209 20.09 7.79 -14.47
N GLN A 210 19.05 7.23 -15.04
CA GLN A 210 18.72 7.41 -16.44
C GLN A 210 18.12 8.80 -16.72
N ARG A 211 17.20 9.25 -15.88
CA ARG A 211 16.44 10.49 -16.05
C ARG A 211 17.27 11.73 -15.79
N PHE A 212 18.19 11.66 -14.82
CA PHE A 212 19.02 12.76 -14.36
C PHE A 212 20.51 12.42 -14.50
N PRO A 213 21.06 12.36 -15.73
CA PRO A 213 22.41 11.83 -15.98
C PRO A 213 23.53 12.61 -15.28
N ASN A 214 23.30 13.89 -14.95
CA ASN A 214 24.28 14.73 -14.25
C ASN A 214 24.13 14.71 -12.72
N SER A 215 23.13 14.03 -12.18
CA SER A 215 22.86 13.99 -10.74
C SER A 215 23.72 12.94 -10.03
N ARG A 216 23.95 13.13 -8.74
CA ARG A 216 24.59 12.16 -7.86
C ARG A 216 23.53 11.51 -6.97
N ILE A 217 23.48 10.20 -6.97
CA ILE A 217 22.49 9.41 -6.24
C ILE A 217 23.20 8.63 -5.14
N THR A 218 22.82 8.86 -3.88
CA THR A 218 23.31 8.06 -2.76
C THR A 218 22.17 7.18 -2.25
N ASN A 219 22.31 5.87 -2.42
CA ASN A 219 21.35 4.91 -1.86
C ASN A 219 21.79 4.47 -0.47
N VAL A 220 21.04 4.85 0.55
CA VAL A 220 21.31 4.53 1.96
C VAL A 220 20.57 3.28 2.37
N LEU A 221 21.32 2.25 2.78
CA LEU A 221 20.85 0.92 3.15
C LEU A 221 21.10 0.64 4.64
N ARG A 222 20.08 0.18 5.37
CA ARG A 222 20.26 -0.32 6.74
C ARG A 222 21.00 -1.65 6.80
N GLY A 223 20.93 -2.45 5.73
CA GLY A 223 21.62 -3.73 5.60
C GLY A 223 22.86 -3.64 4.74
N PHE A 224 23.56 -4.75 4.61
CA PHE A 224 24.76 -4.86 3.77
C PHE A 224 24.45 -4.71 2.27
N GLY A 225 23.24 -5.10 1.83
CA GLY A 225 22.83 -5.02 0.44
C GLY A 225 21.36 -5.39 0.26
N TYR A 226 20.99 -5.52 -0.99
CA TYR A 226 19.65 -5.97 -1.37
C TYR A 226 19.50 -7.49 -1.19
N ARG A 227 18.28 -7.91 -0.88
CA ARG A 227 17.88 -9.32 -0.86
C ARG A 227 17.03 -9.63 -2.07
N GLN A 228 17.23 -10.80 -2.65
CA GLN A 228 16.34 -11.32 -3.67
C GLN A 228 14.99 -11.68 -3.05
N LYS A 229 13.90 -11.37 -3.77
CA LYS A 229 12.55 -11.79 -3.42
C LYS A 229 12.45 -13.31 -3.43
N ASP A 230 11.83 -13.87 -2.43
CA ASP A 230 11.60 -15.30 -2.37
C ASP A 230 10.39 -15.67 -3.25
N LEU A 231 10.68 -16.27 -4.39
CA LEU A 231 9.71 -16.76 -5.36
C LEU A 231 9.56 -18.28 -5.28
N SER A 232 10.03 -18.92 -4.21
CA SER A 232 9.80 -20.35 -3.97
C SER A 232 8.30 -20.64 -4.00
N PRO A 233 7.85 -21.65 -4.77
CA PRO A 233 6.43 -22.03 -4.79
C PRO A 233 5.91 -22.43 -3.40
N PHE A 234 6.75 -23.00 -2.52
CA PHE A 234 6.39 -23.32 -1.14
C PHE A 234 6.12 -22.07 -0.29
N HIS A 235 6.96 -21.05 -0.39
CA HIS A 235 6.74 -19.78 0.33
C HIS A 235 5.65 -18.93 -0.34
N GLY A 236 5.40 -19.11 -1.64
CA GLY A 236 4.30 -18.48 -2.36
C GLY A 236 2.91 -18.90 -1.87
N GLU A 237 2.80 -19.97 -1.08
CA GLU A 237 1.55 -20.38 -0.44
C GLU A 237 1.04 -19.40 0.63
N VAL A 238 1.85 -18.42 1.06
CA VAL A 238 1.37 -17.28 1.89
C VAL A 238 0.24 -16.50 1.23
N PHE A 239 0.06 -16.64 -0.08
CA PHE A 239 -1.02 -16.03 -0.86
C PHE A 239 -2.20 -16.98 -1.11
N PHE A 240 -2.30 -18.09 -0.39
CA PHE A 240 -3.42 -19.02 -0.47
C PHE A 240 -4.45 -18.74 0.63
N PRO A 241 -5.75 -18.98 0.38
CA PRO A 241 -6.79 -18.82 1.40
C PRO A 241 -6.51 -19.64 2.67
N GLU A 242 -6.02 -20.88 2.51
CA GLU A 242 -5.70 -21.79 3.60
C GLU A 242 -4.61 -21.24 4.53
N PHE A 243 -3.66 -20.47 3.97
CA PHE A 243 -2.66 -19.80 4.79
C PHE A 243 -3.27 -18.66 5.61
N VAL A 244 -4.24 -17.93 5.06
CA VAL A 244 -4.96 -16.89 5.81
C VAL A 244 -5.66 -17.50 7.04
N ASP A 245 -6.33 -18.63 6.87
CA ASP A 245 -6.99 -19.35 7.94
C ASP A 245 -6.00 -19.86 9.00
N TYR A 246 -4.93 -20.47 8.55
CA TYR A 246 -3.85 -20.94 9.42
C TYR A 246 -3.20 -19.79 10.21
N TYR A 247 -2.89 -18.70 9.55
CA TYR A 247 -2.26 -17.54 10.18
C TYR A 247 -3.23 -16.85 11.16
N TYR A 248 -4.51 -16.74 10.81
CA TYR A 248 -5.52 -16.12 11.69
C TYR A 248 -5.60 -16.84 13.04
N ASP A 249 -5.61 -18.17 13.03
CA ASP A 249 -5.72 -19.00 14.24
C ASP A 249 -4.38 -19.17 14.99
N ALA A 250 -3.26 -18.78 14.41
CA ALA A 250 -1.94 -18.91 15.02
C ALA A 250 -1.77 -18.00 16.24
N SER A 251 -0.95 -18.45 17.21
CA SER A 251 -0.59 -17.61 18.37
C SER A 251 0.22 -16.39 17.96
N PRO A 252 0.25 -15.32 18.77
CA PRO A 252 1.08 -14.13 18.48
C PRO A 252 2.56 -14.47 18.23
N GLU A 253 3.12 -15.39 19.00
CA GLU A 253 4.52 -15.84 18.88
C GLU A 253 4.73 -16.59 17.55
N SER A 254 3.75 -17.41 17.15
CA SER A 254 3.78 -18.12 15.88
C SER A 254 3.67 -17.15 14.69
N LYS A 255 2.81 -16.13 14.79
CA LYS A 255 2.70 -15.06 13.78
C LYS A 255 4.02 -14.31 13.62
N GLU A 256 4.67 -13.94 14.71
CA GLU A 256 5.98 -13.27 14.67
C GLU A 256 7.05 -14.16 14.00
N TYR A 257 7.05 -15.45 14.29
CA TYR A 257 7.95 -16.42 13.65
C TYR A 257 7.68 -16.52 12.14
N LEU A 258 6.41 -16.67 11.74
CA LEU A 258 6.01 -16.76 10.33
C LEU A 258 6.34 -15.47 9.58
N ASP A 259 6.09 -14.31 10.16
CA ASP A 259 6.42 -13.02 9.56
C ASP A 259 7.93 -12.88 9.30
N LYS A 260 8.77 -13.32 10.22
CA LYS A 260 10.23 -13.32 10.04
C LYS A 260 10.67 -14.30 8.95
N GLN A 261 10.11 -15.50 8.93
CA GLN A 261 10.46 -16.55 7.99
C GLN A 261 10.04 -16.19 6.55
N LEU A 262 8.82 -15.67 6.39
CA LEU A 262 8.15 -15.48 5.09
C LEU A 262 8.26 -14.06 4.55
N ARG A 263 8.87 -13.14 5.30
CA ARG A 263 8.94 -11.71 4.99
C ARG A 263 9.38 -11.41 3.56
N TYR A 264 10.37 -12.15 3.06
CA TYR A 264 10.97 -11.88 1.75
C TYR A 264 10.13 -12.31 0.56
N THR A 265 8.98 -12.92 0.78
CA THR A 265 7.99 -13.18 -0.28
C THR A 265 7.29 -11.90 -0.75
N ASN A 266 7.19 -10.88 0.13
CA ASN A 266 6.45 -9.65 -0.17
C ASN A 266 7.20 -8.37 0.24
N TYR A 267 8.13 -8.40 1.20
CA TYR A 267 8.75 -7.22 1.77
C TYR A 267 10.28 -7.33 1.86
N SER A 268 10.93 -6.16 1.91
CA SER A 268 12.39 -6.03 2.16
C SER A 268 13.26 -6.80 1.16
N ALA A 269 12.76 -7.04 -0.05
CA ALA A 269 13.42 -7.75 -1.12
C ALA A 269 13.11 -7.09 -2.47
N ALA A 270 13.80 -7.52 -3.53
CA ALA A 270 13.56 -7.07 -4.89
C ALA A 270 13.72 -8.26 -5.86
N ASP A 271 13.07 -8.18 -7.02
CA ASP A 271 13.13 -9.21 -8.05
C ASP A 271 14.53 -9.26 -8.66
N ILE A 272 14.93 -10.46 -9.10
CA ILE A 272 16.31 -10.73 -9.54
C ILE A 272 16.71 -9.93 -10.76
N ASP A 273 15.79 -9.66 -11.68
CA ASP A 273 16.02 -8.86 -12.88
C ASP A 273 16.35 -7.41 -12.53
N VAL A 274 15.61 -6.79 -11.61
CA VAL A 274 15.88 -5.44 -11.11
C VAL A 274 17.21 -5.40 -10.36
N LEU A 275 17.50 -6.41 -9.52
CA LEU A 275 18.78 -6.49 -8.81
C LEU A 275 19.95 -6.65 -9.79
N THR A 276 19.77 -7.46 -10.83
CA THR A 276 20.79 -7.66 -11.87
C THR A 276 21.02 -6.36 -12.63
N ALA A 277 19.96 -5.69 -13.08
CA ALA A 277 20.07 -4.41 -13.77
C ALA A 277 20.77 -3.35 -12.90
N TYR A 278 20.38 -3.26 -11.62
CA TYR A 278 20.99 -2.31 -10.69
C TYR A 278 22.47 -2.59 -10.43
N HIS A 279 22.83 -3.85 -10.21
CA HIS A 279 24.22 -4.24 -10.00
C HIS A 279 25.08 -4.07 -11.27
N THR A 280 24.50 -4.35 -12.44
CA THR A 280 25.16 -4.09 -13.74
C THR A 280 25.48 -2.60 -13.90
N LYS A 281 24.52 -1.71 -13.59
CA LYS A 281 24.75 -0.26 -13.61
C LYS A 281 25.90 0.17 -12.69
N LEU A 282 25.95 -0.41 -11.47
CA LEU A 282 27.06 -0.16 -10.53
C LEU A 282 28.41 -0.70 -11.04
N TYR A 283 28.40 -1.78 -11.80
CA TYR A 283 29.61 -2.32 -12.40
C TYR A 283 30.10 -1.47 -13.58
N GLU A 284 29.21 -1.06 -14.49
CA GLU A 284 29.52 -0.17 -15.60
C GLU A 284 30.17 1.13 -15.14
N GLN A 285 29.65 1.77 -14.08
CA GLN A 285 30.23 2.95 -13.48
C GLN A 285 31.71 2.78 -13.08
N ARG A 286 32.09 1.57 -12.63
CA ARG A 286 33.49 1.27 -12.27
C ARG A 286 34.38 1.15 -13.51
N LEU A 287 33.82 0.64 -14.61
CA LEU A 287 34.57 0.56 -15.89
C LEU A 287 34.81 1.95 -16.48
N ASP A 288 33.78 2.81 -16.40
CA ASP A 288 33.79 4.14 -17.01
C ASP A 288 34.50 5.21 -16.14
N GLY A 289 34.68 4.90 -14.83
CA GLY A 289 35.19 5.85 -13.84
C GLY A 289 34.19 6.95 -13.47
N ASP A 290 32.93 6.84 -13.85
CA ASP A 290 31.85 7.80 -13.54
C ASP A 290 30.88 7.22 -12.50
N TYR A 291 31.04 7.62 -11.26
CA TYR A 291 30.29 7.10 -10.12
C TYR A 291 29.04 7.94 -9.84
N GLN A 292 28.00 7.75 -10.63
CA GLN A 292 26.73 8.43 -10.49
C GLN A 292 25.94 7.92 -9.28
N ILE A 293 25.93 6.59 -9.04
CA ILE A 293 25.24 5.95 -7.91
C ILE A 293 26.27 5.46 -6.91
N GLN A 294 26.07 5.81 -5.63
CA GLN A 294 26.86 5.33 -4.51
C GLN A 294 25.97 4.57 -3.52
N LEU A 295 26.50 3.49 -2.94
CA LEU A 295 25.83 2.73 -1.87
C LEU A 295 26.46 3.06 -0.52
N THR A 296 25.65 3.60 0.39
CA THR A 296 25.98 3.73 1.81
C THR A 296 25.29 2.59 2.57
N ARG A 297 26.08 1.61 2.97
CA ARG A 297 25.61 0.34 3.54
C ARG A 297 25.59 0.36 5.06
N ASN A 298 24.79 -0.52 5.68
CA ASN A 298 24.73 -0.72 7.14
C ASN A 298 24.55 0.59 7.92
N SER A 299 23.80 1.55 7.38
CA SER A 299 23.69 2.89 7.94
C SER A 299 22.27 3.23 8.35
N ASP A 300 22.12 3.68 9.59
CA ASP A 300 20.89 4.29 10.09
C ASP A 300 20.96 5.81 9.92
N ILE A 301 19.80 6.44 9.68
CA ILE A 301 19.65 7.90 9.72
C ILE A 301 19.32 8.28 11.16
N VAL A 302 20.25 8.91 11.86
CA VAL A 302 20.13 9.28 13.27
C VAL A 302 19.72 10.73 13.48
N GLY A 303 19.96 11.58 12.49
CA GLY A 303 19.55 12.99 12.47
C GLY A 303 19.29 13.49 11.06
N ALA A 304 18.52 14.57 10.95
CA ALA A 304 18.31 15.29 9.70
C ALA A 304 18.03 16.77 9.96
N ALA A 305 18.62 17.65 9.16
CA ALA A 305 18.39 19.08 9.20
C ALA A 305 18.19 19.64 7.79
N ALA A 306 17.24 20.56 7.63
CA ALA A 306 16.99 21.27 6.38
C ALA A 306 17.55 22.70 6.47
N ALA A 307 18.17 23.16 5.38
CA ALA A 307 18.62 24.52 5.16
C ALA A 307 18.25 24.95 3.73
N GLU A 308 18.43 26.22 3.39
CA GLU A 308 18.20 26.68 2.02
C GLU A 308 19.10 25.96 1.01
N SER A 309 20.34 25.62 1.41
CA SER A 309 21.34 24.96 0.57
C SER A 309 21.12 23.46 0.38
N GLY A 310 20.13 22.85 1.04
CA GLY A 310 19.88 21.41 0.97
C GLY A 310 19.46 20.79 2.29
N ILE A 311 19.58 19.48 2.36
CA ILE A 311 19.26 18.65 3.52
C ILE A 311 20.53 17.92 3.95
N THR A 312 20.89 18.03 5.21
CA THR A 312 21.99 17.24 5.80
C THR A 312 21.38 16.06 6.54
N LEU A 313 21.80 14.84 6.18
CA LEU A 313 21.50 13.61 6.88
C LEU A 313 22.68 13.20 7.77
N GLU A 314 22.43 12.98 9.04
CA GLU A 314 23.40 12.38 9.97
C GLU A 314 23.23 10.86 9.93
N LEU A 315 24.30 10.17 9.64
CA LEU A 315 24.34 8.71 9.50
C LEU A 315 25.17 8.08 10.60
N ALA A 316 24.79 6.88 11.01
CA ALA A 316 25.59 6.03 11.89
C ALA A 316 25.74 4.64 11.26
N GLU A 317 26.97 4.21 11.04
CA GLU A 317 27.23 2.83 10.63
C GLU A 317 26.89 1.88 11.78
N ARG A 318 26.11 0.84 11.50
CA ARG A 318 25.43 0.02 12.52
C ARG A 318 26.34 -0.90 13.32
N HIS A 319 27.45 -1.32 12.75
CA HIS A 319 28.34 -2.33 13.30
C HIS A 319 29.62 -1.74 13.87
N LEU A 320 30.12 -0.66 13.26
CA LEU A 320 31.34 0.01 13.69
C LEU A 320 31.05 1.28 14.51
N GLY A 321 29.81 1.78 14.45
CA GLY A 321 29.40 2.99 15.14
C GLY A 321 30.00 4.28 14.55
N GLU A 322 30.57 4.19 13.34
CA GLU A 322 31.21 5.33 12.69
C GLU A 322 30.15 6.36 12.27
N PRO A 323 30.33 7.64 12.67
CA PRO A 323 29.44 8.70 12.23
C PRO A 323 29.73 9.07 10.78
N GLY A 324 28.67 9.42 10.05
CA GLY A 324 28.72 9.94 8.70
C GLY A 324 27.81 11.13 8.51
N SER A 325 28.05 11.90 7.48
CA SER A 325 27.17 13.00 7.06
C SER A 325 26.98 12.96 5.55
N LEU A 326 25.78 13.31 5.10
CA LEU A 326 25.42 13.33 3.68
C LEU A 326 24.58 14.57 3.38
N ASP A 327 25.11 15.47 2.56
CA ASP A 327 24.41 16.66 2.10
C ASP A 327 23.75 16.40 0.75
N VAL A 328 22.43 16.60 0.66
CA VAL A 328 21.62 16.33 -0.51
C VAL A 328 20.61 17.44 -0.78
N ASP A 329 20.10 17.48 -2.00
CA ASP A 329 19.05 18.41 -2.42
C ASP A 329 17.66 17.78 -2.25
N PHE A 330 17.56 16.45 -2.42
CA PHE A 330 16.31 15.70 -2.26
C PHE A 330 16.52 14.39 -1.50
N VAL A 331 15.52 14.01 -0.71
CA VAL A 331 15.48 12.73 0.00
C VAL A 331 14.23 11.95 -0.40
N ILE A 332 14.43 10.83 -1.10
CA ILE A 332 13.36 9.92 -1.52
C ILE A 332 13.29 8.76 -0.52
N VAL A 333 12.21 8.72 0.25
CA VAL A 333 12.04 7.74 1.34
C VAL A 333 11.36 6.50 0.80
N ALA A 334 12.11 5.42 0.55
CA ALA A 334 11.66 4.15 0.02
C ALA A 334 11.66 3.04 1.10
N THR A 335 11.10 3.36 2.26
CA THR A 335 11.11 2.52 3.47
C THR A 335 9.81 1.76 3.72
N GLY A 336 8.87 1.82 2.76
CA GLY A 336 7.59 1.12 2.82
C GLY A 336 6.54 1.85 3.66
N PHE A 337 5.67 1.08 4.31
CA PHE A 337 4.46 1.57 4.95
C PHE A 337 4.38 1.12 6.41
N ILE A 338 3.52 1.79 7.17
CA ILE A 338 3.21 1.44 8.57
C ILE A 338 2.00 0.52 8.58
N ASP A 339 2.10 -0.59 9.31
CA ASP A 339 0.95 -1.43 9.63
C ASP A 339 0.22 -0.89 10.87
N LEU A 340 -1.03 -1.31 11.05
CA LEU A 340 -1.79 -0.98 12.26
C LEU A 340 -1.17 -1.66 13.48
N THR A 341 -0.45 -0.89 14.29
CA THR A 341 0.22 -1.36 15.50
C THR A 341 0.61 -0.19 16.41
N ASP A 342 0.58 -0.40 17.71
CA ASP A 342 1.06 0.59 18.71
C ASP A 342 2.60 0.72 18.73
N GLU A 343 3.35 -0.23 18.12
CA GLU A 343 4.80 -0.35 18.33
C GLU A 343 5.67 0.56 17.48
N SER A 344 5.25 0.91 16.28
CA SER A 344 6.09 1.67 15.32
C SER A 344 5.70 3.15 15.18
N GLY A 345 4.97 3.69 16.15
CA GLY A 345 4.43 5.06 16.10
C GLY A 345 3.22 5.18 15.16
N GLY A 346 2.60 4.05 14.82
CA GLY A 346 1.29 3.95 14.21
C GLY A 346 0.19 3.82 15.27
N ASN A 347 -1.05 3.95 14.87
CA ASN A 347 -2.21 3.70 15.69
C ASN A 347 -2.72 2.27 15.46
N PHE A 348 -3.33 1.66 16.49
CA PHE A 348 -3.94 0.33 16.36
C PHE A 348 -5.20 0.32 15.46
N LEU A 349 -5.69 1.50 15.09
CA LEU A 349 -6.75 1.75 14.11
C LEU A 349 -6.35 2.89 13.17
N PRO A 350 -6.93 2.97 11.97
CA PRO A 350 -6.81 4.16 11.13
C PRO A 350 -7.26 5.42 11.89
N ASP A 351 -6.58 6.55 11.71
CA ASP A 351 -6.83 7.80 12.43
C ASP A 351 -8.29 8.25 12.36
N LEU A 352 -8.95 8.02 11.23
CA LEU A 352 -10.36 8.36 11.02
C LEU A 352 -11.31 7.57 11.93
N LEU A 353 -10.89 6.45 12.52
CA LEU A 353 -11.64 5.64 13.49
C LEU A 353 -11.28 5.97 14.95
N THR A 354 -10.38 6.94 15.20
CA THR A 354 -9.96 7.34 16.55
C THR A 354 -11.16 7.65 17.49
N PRO A 355 -12.25 8.31 17.06
CA PRO A 355 -13.40 8.53 17.92
C PRO A 355 -14.05 7.25 18.45
N LEU A 356 -13.96 6.18 17.69
CA LEU A 356 -14.53 4.87 18.04
C LEU A 356 -13.58 3.98 18.87
N SER A 357 -12.31 4.39 19.01
CA SER A 357 -11.27 3.60 19.69
C SER A 357 -11.64 3.16 21.13
N PRO A 358 -12.41 3.92 21.95
CA PRO A 358 -12.82 3.48 23.27
C PRO A 358 -13.84 2.33 23.27
N ARG A 359 -14.40 1.99 22.11
CA ARG A 359 -15.40 0.93 21.94
C ARG A 359 -14.84 -0.32 21.27
N VAL A 360 -13.63 -0.25 20.72
CA VAL A 360 -13.00 -1.35 19.99
C VAL A 360 -12.31 -2.30 20.96
N GLY A 361 -12.58 -3.60 20.79
CA GLY A 361 -11.89 -4.67 21.51
C GLY A 361 -10.40 -4.67 21.21
N ARG A 362 -9.58 -4.99 22.22
CA ARG A 362 -8.12 -5.04 22.06
C ARG A 362 -7.58 -6.41 22.49
N THR A 363 -6.61 -6.89 21.74
CA THR A 363 -5.82 -8.06 22.12
C THR A 363 -4.86 -7.73 23.26
N ALA A 364 -4.24 -8.76 23.84
CA ALA A 364 -3.18 -8.59 24.85
C ALA A 364 -1.98 -7.78 24.32
N GLN A 365 -1.73 -7.81 23.01
CA GLN A 365 -0.70 -7.03 22.30
C GLN A 365 -1.18 -5.61 21.93
N ARG A 366 -2.29 -5.14 22.48
CA ARG A 366 -2.92 -3.83 22.24
C ARG A 366 -3.35 -3.57 20.78
N GLN A 367 -3.45 -4.59 19.97
CA GLN A 367 -3.97 -4.49 18.60
C GLN A 367 -5.50 -4.52 18.63
N ALA A 368 -6.17 -3.94 17.60
CA ALA A 368 -7.61 -4.10 17.44
C ALA A 368 -8.00 -5.57 17.28
N THR A 369 -9.06 -5.97 17.93
CA THR A 369 -9.64 -7.29 17.72
C THR A 369 -10.41 -7.28 16.40
N ILE A 370 -9.96 -8.07 15.42
CA ILE A 370 -10.55 -8.17 14.09
C ILE A 370 -11.13 -9.57 13.92
N GLY A 371 -12.37 -9.65 13.45
CA GLY A 371 -13.01 -10.91 13.08
C GLY A 371 -12.39 -11.51 11.81
N ARG A 372 -12.63 -12.81 11.59
CA ARG A 372 -12.18 -13.50 10.36
C ARG A 372 -12.77 -12.89 9.08
N ASP A 373 -13.90 -12.21 9.19
CA ASP A 373 -14.60 -11.46 8.16
C ASP A 373 -14.09 -10.01 8.01
N TYR A 374 -12.95 -9.68 8.62
CA TYR A 374 -12.34 -8.34 8.62
C TYR A 374 -13.10 -7.27 9.39
N ARG A 375 -14.15 -7.66 10.13
CA ARG A 375 -14.93 -6.76 10.98
C ARG A 375 -14.15 -6.38 12.23
N VAL A 376 -14.15 -5.10 12.58
CA VAL A 376 -13.67 -4.59 13.87
C VAL A 376 -14.64 -5.01 14.96
N LEU A 377 -14.17 -5.75 15.95
CA LEU A 377 -15.01 -6.28 17.02
C LEU A 377 -15.07 -5.28 18.19
N PRO A 378 -16.27 -5.13 18.80
CA PRO A 378 -16.44 -4.26 19.96
C PRO A 378 -15.74 -4.83 21.19
N ASP A 379 -15.44 -3.96 22.15
CA ASP A 379 -15.04 -4.33 23.49
C ASP A 379 -16.26 -4.92 24.25
N THR A 380 -15.99 -5.71 25.28
CA THR A 380 -17.05 -6.38 26.07
C THR A 380 -18.06 -5.38 26.61
N GLY A 381 -19.35 -5.62 26.33
CA GLY A 381 -20.46 -4.79 26.78
C GLY A 381 -20.59 -3.44 26.06
N LYS A 382 -19.90 -3.25 24.93
CA LYS A 382 -20.03 -2.05 24.09
C LYS A 382 -20.61 -2.39 22.72
N ASP A 383 -21.34 -1.45 22.15
CA ASP A 383 -21.88 -1.55 20.79
C ASP A 383 -20.99 -0.81 19.81
N LEU A 384 -20.84 -1.39 18.62
CA LEU A 384 -20.13 -0.82 17.49
C LEU A 384 -20.89 -1.17 16.20
N PRO A 385 -21.18 -0.21 15.32
CA PRO A 385 -21.74 -0.53 14.02
C PRO A 385 -20.79 -1.46 13.25
N PRO A 386 -21.25 -2.19 12.24
CA PRO A 386 -20.39 -3.02 11.41
C PRO A 386 -19.34 -2.16 10.68
N ILE A 387 -18.09 -2.25 11.12
CA ILE A 387 -16.94 -1.55 10.52
C ILE A 387 -15.93 -2.61 10.09
N TYR A 388 -15.48 -2.52 8.84
CA TYR A 388 -14.54 -3.47 8.24
C TYR A 388 -13.24 -2.76 7.82
N LEU A 389 -12.12 -3.43 8.01
CA LEU A 389 -10.80 -2.97 7.53
C LEU A 389 -10.44 -3.74 6.26
N ASN A 390 -10.39 -3.06 5.13
CA ASN A 390 -10.14 -3.69 3.84
C ASN A 390 -8.73 -3.39 3.34
N GLY A 391 -7.80 -4.36 3.49
CA GLY A 391 -6.40 -4.23 3.12
C GLY A 391 -5.53 -3.57 4.19
N LEU A 392 -5.87 -3.78 5.47
CA LEU A 392 -5.17 -3.24 6.63
C LEU A 392 -4.93 -4.31 7.71
N CYS A 393 -5.17 -5.59 7.41
CA CYS A 393 -5.24 -6.65 8.41
C CYS A 393 -4.05 -7.65 8.34
N GLU A 394 -2.87 -7.24 7.88
CA GLU A 394 -1.71 -8.16 7.80
C GLU A 394 -1.36 -8.83 9.13
N ARG A 395 -1.45 -8.10 10.25
CA ARG A 395 -1.16 -8.64 11.59
C ARG A 395 -2.14 -9.74 12.03
N THR A 396 -3.32 -9.80 11.44
CA THR A 396 -4.35 -10.79 11.77
C THR A 396 -4.53 -11.84 10.68
N HIS A 397 -4.39 -11.47 9.40
CA HIS A 397 -4.70 -12.31 8.24
C HIS A 397 -3.47 -12.69 7.41
N GLY A 398 -2.27 -12.19 7.75
CA GLY A 398 -1.00 -12.56 7.13
C GLY A 398 -0.54 -11.62 6.00
N LEU A 399 0.69 -11.86 5.55
CA LEU A 399 1.47 -11.03 4.62
C LEU A 399 0.79 -10.71 3.28
N GLY A 400 -0.20 -11.49 2.87
CA GLY A 400 -0.95 -11.31 1.61
C GLY A 400 -2.08 -10.27 1.70
N ASP A 401 -2.43 -9.78 2.91
CA ASP A 401 -3.63 -8.97 3.07
C ASP A 401 -3.48 -7.55 2.49
N ALA A 402 -2.47 -6.79 2.89
CA ALA A 402 -2.41 -5.36 2.56
C ALA A 402 -1.57 -5.05 1.31
N GLY A 403 -0.49 -5.77 1.08
CA GLY A 403 0.52 -5.45 0.08
C GLY A 403 0.37 -6.18 -1.25
N SER A 404 -0.65 -7.03 -1.44
CA SER A 404 -0.78 -7.88 -2.62
C SER A 404 -2.20 -7.91 -3.19
N PHE A 405 -2.29 -8.04 -4.52
CA PHE A 405 -3.56 -8.34 -5.20
C PHE A 405 -4.00 -9.80 -5.04
N SER A 406 -3.10 -10.70 -4.64
CA SER A 406 -3.35 -12.15 -4.65
C SER A 406 -4.59 -12.58 -3.88
N LEU A 407 -4.93 -11.89 -2.80
CA LEU A 407 -6.07 -12.19 -1.93
C LEU A 407 -7.19 -11.14 -1.99
N VAL A 408 -7.02 -10.06 -2.78
CA VAL A 408 -7.96 -8.91 -2.76
C VAL A 408 -9.39 -9.32 -3.09
N SER A 409 -9.59 -10.18 -4.09
CA SER A 409 -10.93 -10.63 -4.50
C SER A 409 -11.59 -11.56 -3.49
N LEU A 410 -10.82 -12.42 -2.83
CA LEU A 410 -11.31 -13.34 -1.80
C LEU A 410 -11.68 -12.57 -0.51
N ARG A 411 -10.84 -11.63 -0.09
CA ARG A 411 -11.14 -10.72 1.01
C ARG A 411 -12.40 -9.90 0.74
N ALA A 412 -12.52 -9.36 -0.47
CA ALA A 412 -13.70 -8.60 -0.90
C ALA A 412 -14.98 -9.43 -0.78
N ALA A 413 -14.95 -10.71 -1.17
CA ALA A 413 -16.08 -11.63 -1.00
C ALA A 413 -16.41 -11.88 0.47
N ALA A 414 -15.42 -12.14 1.32
CA ALA A 414 -15.65 -12.36 2.75
C ALA A 414 -16.29 -11.15 3.44
N ILE A 415 -15.84 -9.93 3.07
CA ILE A 415 -16.46 -8.69 3.56
C ILE A 415 -17.88 -8.54 3.00
N ALA A 416 -18.11 -8.77 1.71
CA ALA A 416 -19.44 -8.68 1.09
C ALA A 416 -20.44 -9.65 1.73
N ASP A 417 -20.04 -10.90 2.00
CA ASP A 417 -20.86 -11.90 2.70
C ASP A 417 -21.25 -11.44 4.12
N SER A 418 -20.32 -10.83 4.85
CA SER A 418 -20.59 -10.31 6.18
C SER A 418 -21.47 -9.07 6.16
N LEU A 419 -21.27 -8.17 5.17
CA LEU A 419 -22.09 -6.98 4.96
C LEU A 419 -23.54 -7.34 4.62
N SER A 420 -23.78 -8.31 3.74
CA SER A 420 -25.14 -8.72 3.36
C SER A 420 -25.95 -9.19 4.55
N LYS A 421 -25.32 -9.94 5.49
CA LYS A 421 -25.93 -10.37 6.74
C LYS A 421 -26.24 -9.20 7.69
N ALA A 422 -25.32 -8.23 7.76
CA ALA A 422 -25.49 -7.05 8.61
C ALA A 422 -26.57 -6.09 8.07
N VAL A 423 -26.80 -6.05 6.75
CA VAL A 423 -27.86 -5.25 6.12
C VAL A 423 -29.22 -5.91 6.28
N ALA A 424 -29.28 -7.25 6.30
CA ALA A 424 -30.52 -8.02 6.47
C ALA A 424 -31.03 -8.09 7.93
N SER A 425 -30.18 -7.79 8.91
CA SER A 425 -30.51 -7.79 10.35
C SER A 425 -31.06 -6.42 10.80
#